data_dd733af1f5f2b607c4a5a6dde21ea335
#
_entry.id   dd733af1f5f2b607c4a5a6dde21ea335
#
_cell.length_a   1.000
_cell.length_b   1.000
_cell.length_c   1.000
_cell.angle_alpha   90.00
_cell.angle_beta   90.00
_cell.angle_gamma   90.00
#
_symmetry.space_group_name_H-M   'P 1'
#
loop_
_entity.id
_entity.type
_entity.pdbx_description
1 polymer ?
#
loop_
_entity_poly.entity_id
_entity_poly.type
_entity_poly.pdbx_seq_one_letter_code
_entity_poly.pdbx_strand_id
1 'polypeptide(L)'
;MSRVLIIEDELAIAELEKDYLELSDFEVVIEENGVKGCERALAEDFDIFVLDLMLPDMDGFEICRRIRQVKNTPILMVSAKKEDIDKIRGLGLGADDYITKPFSP
;
A
#
# COMPACT_ATOMS: atom_id res chain seq x y z
N MET A 1 10.59 -15.16 -6.93
CA MET A 1 10.54 -13.69 -7.06
C MET A 1 9.46 -13.14 -6.14
N SER A 2 9.80 -12.14 -5.35
CA SER A 2 8.84 -11.54 -4.42
C SER A 2 7.83 -10.68 -5.17
N ARG A 3 6.57 -10.77 -4.74
CA ARG A 3 5.46 -10.06 -5.35
C ARG A 3 5.01 -8.91 -4.48
N VAL A 4 4.79 -7.75 -5.09
CA VAL A 4 4.30 -6.54 -4.42
C VAL A 4 2.98 -6.12 -5.04
N LEU A 5 1.98 -5.83 -4.22
CA LEU A 5 0.74 -5.20 -4.67
C LEU A 5 0.77 -3.74 -4.25
N ILE A 6 0.64 -2.85 -5.24
CA ILE A 6 0.51 -1.41 -5.02
C ILE A 6 -0.96 -1.05 -5.21
N ILE A 7 -1.57 -0.45 -4.19
CA ILE A 7 -2.94 0.07 -4.28
C ILE A 7 -2.84 1.59 -4.25
N GLU A 8 -2.95 2.22 -5.42
CA GLU A 8 -2.74 3.64 -5.63
C GLU A 8 -3.57 4.14 -6.81
N ASP A 9 -4.41 5.14 -6.61
CA ASP A 9 -5.28 5.68 -7.64
C ASP A 9 -4.56 6.62 -8.63
N GLU A 10 -3.46 7.23 -8.23
CA GLU A 10 -2.67 8.07 -9.12
C GLU A 10 -1.66 7.21 -9.89
N LEU A 11 -1.98 6.89 -11.13
CA LEU A 11 -1.20 5.96 -11.94
C LEU A 11 0.26 6.40 -12.09
N ALA A 12 0.52 7.69 -12.25
CA ALA A 12 1.88 8.20 -12.39
C ALA A 12 2.73 7.89 -11.15
N ILE A 13 2.15 7.99 -9.96
CA ILE A 13 2.83 7.66 -8.71
C ILE A 13 3.01 6.15 -8.59
N ALA A 14 1.98 5.39 -8.90
CA ALA A 14 2.04 3.93 -8.85
C ALA A 14 3.13 3.39 -9.79
N GLU A 15 3.26 3.96 -10.96
CA GLU A 15 4.30 3.55 -11.92
C GLU A 15 5.71 3.92 -11.45
N LEU A 16 5.86 5.06 -10.80
CA LEU A 16 7.14 5.45 -10.22
C LEU A 16 7.56 4.46 -9.12
N GLU A 17 6.62 4.11 -8.26
CA GLU A 17 6.85 3.12 -7.20
C GLU A 17 7.19 1.75 -7.80
N LYS A 18 6.47 1.36 -8.84
CA LYS A 18 6.71 0.11 -9.54
C LYS A 18 8.13 0.05 -10.13
N ASP A 19 8.54 1.12 -10.82
CA ASP A 19 9.87 1.18 -11.42
C ASP A 19 10.96 0.98 -10.37
N TYR A 20 10.78 1.61 -9.22
CA TYR A 20 11.68 1.47 -8.09
C TYR A 20 11.78 0.05 -7.59
N LEU A 21 10.65 -0.58 -7.36
CA LEU A 21 10.59 -1.93 -6.81
C LEU A 21 11.11 -2.96 -7.81
N GLU A 22 10.86 -2.74 -9.09
CA GLU A 22 11.38 -3.64 -10.13
C GLU A 22 12.89 -3.61 -10.23
N LEU A 23 13.52 -2.48 -9.87
CA LEU A 23 14.99 -2.41 -9.79
C LEU A 23 15.55 -3.34 -8.71
N SER A 24 14.76 -3.69 -7.73
CA SER A 24 15.12 -4.61 -6.65
C SER A 24 14.57 -6.02 -6.87
N ASP A 25 14.25 -6.34 -8.12
CA ASP A 25 13.77 -7.67 -8.55
C ASP A 25 12.41 -8.08 -7.99
N PHE A 26 11.56 -7.12 -7.63
CA PHE A 26 10.19 -7.43 -7.27
C PHE A 26 9.31 -7.55 -8.51
N GLU A 27 8.35 -8.47 -8.46
CA GLU A 27 7.26 -8.52 -9.41
C GLU A 27 6.14 -7.63 -8.87
N VAL A 28 5.73 -6.61 -9.64
CA VAL A 28 4.81 -5.58 -9.14
C VAL A 28 3.47 -5.62 -9.87
N VAL A 29 2.40 -5.61 -9.10
CA VAL A 29 1.02 -5.50 -9.57
C VAL A 29 0.44 -4.20 -9.06
N ILE A 30 -0.20 -3.42 -9.92
CA ILE A 30 -0.85 -2.16 -9.56
C ILE A 30 -2.37 -2.34 -9.62
N GLU A 31 -3.06 -1.89 -8.56
CA GLU A 31 -4.51 -1.74 -8.55
C GLU A 31 -4.84 -0.28 -8.26
N GLU A 32 -5.60 0.34 -9.16
CA GLU A 32 -5.98 1.75 -9.01
C GLU A 32 -7.21 1.94 -8.13
N ASN A 33 -7.98 0.89 -7.93
CA ASN A 33 -9.24 0.93 -7.19
C ASN A 33 -9.04 0.27 -5.82
N GLY A 34 -9.45 0.97 -4.77
CA GLY A 34 -9.26 0.48 -3.39
C GLY A 34 -10.03 -0.79 -3.09
N VAL A 35 -11.28 -0.89 -3.56
CA VAL A 35 -12.11 -2.09 -3.34
C VAL A 35 -11.50 -3.31 -4.02
N LYS A 36 -11.15 -3.17 -5.31
CA LYS A 36 -10.51 -4.25 -6.06
C LYS A 36 -9.15 -4.60 -5.49
N GLY A 37 -8.38 -3.59 -5.08
CA GLY A 37 -7.09 -3.80 -4.45
C GLY A 37 -7.21 -4.59 -3.16
N CYS A 38 -8.19 -4.24 -2.34
CA CYS A 38 -8.47 -4.95 -1.10
C CYS A 38 -8.85 -6.40 -1.36
N GLU A 39 -9.76 -6.64 -2.31
CA GLU A 39 -10.16 -8.00 -2.70
C GLU A 39 -8.96 -8.83 -3.14
N ARG A 40 -8.12 -8.23 -3.96
CA ARG A 40 -6.93 -8.87 -4.48
C ARG A 40 -5.91 -9.19 -3.37
N ALA A 41 -5.71 -8.23 -2.46
CA ALA A 41 -4.83 -8.41 -1.31
C ALA A 41 -5.26 -9.58 -0.43
N LEU A 42 -6.56 -9.79 -0.29
CA LEU A 42 -7.10 -10.86 0.54
C LEU A 42 -7.11 -12.21 -0.19
N ALA A 43 -7.24 -12.20 -1.51
CA ALA A 43 -7.39 -13.43 -2.31
C ALA A 43 -6.08 -14.02 -2.80
N GLU A 44 -5.04 -13.21 -2.99
CA GLU A 44 -3.77 -13.64 -3.57
C GLU A 44 -2.63 -13.48 -2.58
N ASP A 45 -1.56 -14.23 -2.81
CA ASP A 45 -0.36 -14.15 -1.98
C ASP A 45 0.59 -13.10 -2.52
N PHE A 46 0.87 -12.10 -1.68
CA PHE A 46 1.88 -11.08 -1.94
C PHE A 46 2.87 -11.06 -0.79
N ASP A 47 4.07 -10.59 -1.07
CA ASP A 47 5.13 -10.50 -0.06
C ASP A 47 5.13 -9.15 0.64
N ILE A 48 4.65 -8.10 -0.03
CA ILE A 48 4.55 -6.75 0.50
C ILE A 48 3.34 -6.06 -0.11
N PHE A 49 2.66 -5.23 0.68
CA PHE A 49 1.63 -4.31 0.19
C PHE A 49 2.12 -2.88 0.30
N VAL A 50 1.97 -2.10 -0.77
CA VAL A 50 2.16 -0.65 -0.75
C VAL A 50 0.78 -0.03 -0.88
N LEU A 51 0.34 0.71 0.12
CA LEU A 51 -1.05 1.12 0.27
C LEU A 51 -1.16 2.63 0.43
N ASP A 52 -1.86 3.27 -0.51
CA ASP A 52 -2.19 4.68 -0.42
C ASP A 52 -3.33 4.90 0.58
N LEU A 53 -3.19 5.89 1.43
CA LEU A 53 -4.22 6.23 2.41
C LEU A 53 -5.39 6.98 1.80
N MET A 54 -5.13 7.79 0.77
CA MET A 54 -6.10 8.74 0.22
C MET A 54 -6.77 8.21 -1.06
N LEU A 55 -7.31 7.00 -0.99
CA LEU A 55 -8.05 6.42 -2.12
C LEU A 55 -9.46 6.98 -2.16
N PRO A 56 -10.03 7.20 -3.38
CA PRO A 56 -11.35 7.82 -3.50
C PRO A 56 -12.52 6.90 -3.15
N ASP A 57 -12.36 5.60 -3.27
CA ASP A 57 -13.46 4.65 -3.12
C ASP A 57 -13.42 3.83 -1.82
N MET A 58 -12.27 3.73 -1.18
CA MET A 58 -12.13 3.00 0.06
C MET A 58 -10.97 3.57 0.88
N ASP A 59 -11.21 3.75 2.17
CA ASP A 59 -10.20 4.27 3.09
C ASP A 59 -9.03 3.29 3.23
N GLY A 60 -7.81 3.79 3.05
CA GLY A 60 -6.60 2.99 3.21
C GLY A 60 -6.44 2.40 4.61
N PHE A 61 -6.92 3.10 5.65
CA PHE A 61 -6.93 2.57 7.01
C PHE A 61 -7.78 1.30 7.10
N GLU A 62 -8.94 1.31 6.45
CA GLU A 62 -9.84 0.17 6.44
C GLU A 62 -9.23 -1.02 5.71
N ILE A 63 -8.56 -0.77 4.59
CA ILE A 63 -7.86 -1.81 3.83
C ILE A 63 -6.79 -2.46 4.69
N CYS A 64 -5.98 -1.65 5.37
CA CYS A 64 -4.94 -2.14 6.26
C CYS A 64 -5.52 -3.04 7.36
N ARG A 65 -6.61 -2.59 7.97
CA ARG A 65 -7.28 -3.34 9.03
C ARG A 65 -7.79 -4.69 8.53
N ARG A 66 -8.41 -4.72 7.35
CA ARG A 66 -8.91 -5.97 6.77
C ARG A 66 -7.80 -6.95 6.45
N ILE A 67 -6.69 -6.46 5.90
CA ILE A 67 -5.54 -7.30 5.62
C ILE A 67 -5.00 -7.91 6.92
N ARG A 68 -4.87 -7.10 7.97
CA ARG A 68 -4.32 -7.54 9.25
C ARG A 68 -5.18 -8.57 9.98
N GLN A 69 -6.48 -8.63 9.68
CA GLN A 69 -7.36 -9.65 10.26
C GLN A 69 -7.01 -11.06 9.76
N VAL A 70 -6.41 -11.18 8.58
CA VAL A 70 -6.15 -12.47 7.95
C VAL A 70 -4.70 -12.72 7.56
N LYS A 71 -3.87 -11.69 7.51
CA LYS A 71 -2.48 -11.81 7.04
C LYS A 71 -1.53 -10.96 7.88
N ASN A 72 -0.29 -11.44 7.99
CA ASN A 72 0.81 -10.71 8.63
C ASN A 72 1.79 -10.13 7.61
N THR A 73 1.43 -10.10 6.33
CA THR A 73 2.26 -9.58 5.25
C THR A 73 2.65 -8.13 5.53
N PRO A 74 3.92 -7.73 5.32
CA PRO A 74 4.34 -6.35 5.53
C PRO A 74 3.53 -5.35 4.72
N ILE A 75 3.14 -4.25 5.34
CA ILE A 75 2.38 -3.16 4.72
C ILE A 75 3.17 -1.87 4.85
N LEU A 76 3.44 -1.24 3.70
CA LEU A 76 4.01 0.10 3.64
C LEU A 76 2.88 1.07 3.33
N MET A 77 2.61 1.99 4.27
CA MET A 77 1.59 3.01 4.09
C MET A 77 2.20 4.24 3.45
N VAL A 78 1.52 4.80 2.46
CA VAL A 78 1.98 5.98 1.73
C VAL A 78 0.93 7.08 1.80
N SER A 79 1.33 8.30 2.11
CA SER A 79 0.41 9.44 2.16
C SER A 79 1.11 10.71 1.70
N ALA A 80 0.33 11.62 1.09
CA ALA A 80 0.82 12.96 0.73
C ALA A 80 0.93 13.86 1.95
N LYS A 81 0.30 13.52 3.08
CA LYS A 81 0.24 14.35 4.27
C LYS A 81 0.92 13.67 5.45
N LYS A 82 1.88 14.36 6.04
CA LYS A 82 2.58 13.85 7.21
C LYS A 82 1.64 13.63 8.40
N GLU A 83 0.61 14.48 8.53
CA GLU A 83 -0.36 14.36 9.61
C GLU A 83 -1.11 13.02 9.58
N ASP A 84 -1.36 12.49 8.37
CA ASP A 84 -2.02 11.20 8.22
C ASP A 84 -1.13 10.08 8.74
N ILE A 85 0.18 10.18 8.51
CA ILE A 85 1.14 9.20 9.00
C ILE A 85 1.19 9.21 10.52
N ASP A 86 1.21 10.39 11.13
CA ASP A 86 1.18 10.52 12.59
C ASP A 86 -0.08 9.93 13.18
N LYS A 87 -1.21 10.11 12.50
CA LYS A 87 -2.49 9.55 12.90
C LYS A 87 -2.48 8.02 12.84
N ILE A 88 -1.89 7.44 11.81
CA ILE A 88 -1.77 5.99 11.67
C ILE A 88 -0.99 5.40 12.83
N ARG A 89 0.12 6.02 13.19
CA ARG A 89 0.95 5.57 14.31
C ARG A 89 0.16 5.59 15.61
N GLY A 90 -0.65 6.63 15.80
CA GLY A 90 -1.48 6.75 17.00
C GLY A 90 -2.60 5.72 17.07
N LEU A 91 -3.07 5.22 15.94
CA LEU A 91 -4.17 4.25 15.89
C LEU A 91 -3.70 2.80 16.00
N GLY A 92 -2.39 2.54 15.85
CA GLY A 92 -1.84 1.20 16.01
C GLY A 92 -2.40 0.19 15.01
N LEU A 93 -2.55 0.58 13.74
CA LEU A 93 -3.19 -0.26 12.73
C LEU A 93 -2.33 -1.43 12.22
N GLY A 94 -1.11 -1.56 12.70
CA GLY A 94 -0.25 -2.68 12.36
C GLY A 94 0.48 -2.56 11.03
N ALA A 95 0.58 -1.36 10.46
CA ALA A 95 1.44 -1.15 9.31
C ALA A 95 2.91 -1.20 9.76
N ASP A 96 3.76 -1.73 8.89
CA ASP A 96 5.17 -1.95 9.21
C ASP A 96 6.03 -0.71 8.98
N ASP A 97 5.63 0.15 8.05
CA ASP A 97 6.37 1.37 7.76
C ASP A 97 5.45 2.41 7.12
N TYR A 98 5.92 3.66 7.06
CA TYR A 98 5.16 4.80 6.59
C TYR A 98 6.05 5.72 5.78
N ILE A 99 5.59 6.14 4.60
CA ILE A 99 6.34 7.06 3.74
C ILE A 99 5.44 8.19 3.28
N THR A 100 5.98 9.41 3.28
CA THR A 100 5.29 10.58 2.74
C THR A 100 5.54 10.70 1.24
N LYS A 101 4.50 10.97 0.46
CA LYS A 101 4.62 11.26 -0.96
C LYS A 101 5.26 12.63 -1.19
N PRO A 102 5.99 12.85 -2.31
CA PRO A 102 6.29 11.86 -3.32
C PRO A 102 7.28 10.83 -2.83
N PHE A 103 7.13 9.61 -3.34
CA PHE A 103 8.01 8.51 -3.01
C PHE A 103 9.41 8.82 -3.54
N SER A 104 10.39 8.83 -2.66
CA SER A 104 11.78 9.12 -3.02
C SER A 104 12.70 8.01 -2.58
N PRO A 105 13.63 7.60 -3.44
CA PRO A 105 14.56 6.53 -3.12
C PRO A 105 15.56 6.92 -2.05
#